data_b46f7fe72ef3f99b306f1658a3644309
#
_entry.id   b46f7fe72ef3f99b306f1658a3644309
#
_cell.length_a   1.000
_cell.length_b   1.000
_cell.length_c   1.000
_cell.angle_alpha   90.00
_cell.angle_beta   90.00
_cell.angle_gamma   90.00
#
_symmetry.space_group_name_H-M   'P 1'
#
loop_
_entity.id
_entity.type
_entity.pdbx_description
1 polymer ?
#
loop_
_entity_poly.entity_id
_entity_poly.type
_entity_poly.pdbx_seq_one_letter_code
_entity_poly.pdbx_strand_id
1 'polypeptide(L)'
;MTSSSTSPSSDRRAWIMLIVLTMLTTAGMTVVLPVLPFVVLRYVSNESDLAVWVGVLEAVNGLCAFLIAPFLGRLSDRFGRRPVIIVAALGAAVSMMLFGIGGALWVLLLARVIQGATAGDLPALFAYLADITPPEKRAQRFGLLGALSGIGTMVGPAVGGLLAAISVELPVFLTAAVSFVIALLCIFLLPESLRPENRIASIRVADLHPFAVFREAFGRRELRGLMIGFALLALPFGMFVNNFSVMAYDSIGWGPTAIGLLIAAVGIVDIIVQGALLGVLLPRMGERAVIVSGIIGQALGLAALALVASVLAQPWVFIAGSLLLAAGQGAAQAAMDGAMSNAVGADEQGWLGGATQSLNAAMSTVAPLLAGALYAVVSHAAPYCLGALLMVVAAVVIARARFTDAARLPRAASPSAVDAAA
;
A
#
# COMPACT_ATOMS: atom_id res chain seq x y z
N MET A 1 31.11 -26.05 13.84
CA MET A 1 29.89 -25.32 14.21
C MET A 1 30.31 -24.16 15.09
N THR A 2 30.68 -23.04 14.48
CA THR A 2 30.98 -21.77 15.19
C THR A 2 29.80 -20.86 14.97
N SER A 3 28.88 -20.82 15.94
CA SER A 3 27.83 -19.79 16.02
C SER A 3 28.52 -18.45 16.21
N SER A 4 28.68 -17.67 15.14
CA SER A 4 29.02 -16.25 15.25
C SER A 4 27.82 -15.54 15.85
N SER A 5 27.77 -15.47 17.18
CA SER A 5 26.84 -14.64 17.91
C SER A 5 27.09 -13.19 17.50
N THR A 6 26.22 -12.64 16.67
CA THR A 6 26.17 -11.20 16.46
C THR A 6 26.00 -10.54 17.84
N SER A 7 26.82 -9.56 18.13
CA SER A 7 26.74 -8.91 19.45
C SER A 7 25.35 -8.27 19.64
N PRO A 8 24.75 -8.34 20.84
CA PRO A 8 23.41 -7.76 21.11
C PRO A 8 23.30 -6.27 20.71
N SER A 9 24.43 -5.59 20.63
CA SER A 9 24.52 -4.18 20.19
C SER A 9 24.34 -4.00 18.68
N SER A 10 24.73 -4.97 17.84
CA SER A 10 24.55 -4.90 16.39
C SER A 10 23.09 -5.12 15.98
N ASP A 11 22.39 -6.04 16.65
CA ASP A 11 20.98 -6.33 16.39
C ASP A 11 20.09 -5.14 16.78
N ARG A 12 20.40 -4.45 17.89
CA ARG A 12 19.68 -3.27 18.30
C ARG A 12 19.87 -2.10 17.32
N ARG A 13 21.08 -1.91 16.78
CA ARG A 13 21.34 -0.88 15.78
C ARG A 13 20.60 -1.16 14.48
N ALA A 14 20.67 -2.38 13.96
CA ALA A 14 19.95 -2.80 12.76
C ALA A 14 18.44 -2.60 12.91
N TRP A 15 17.88 -2.95 14.07
CA TRP A 15 16.48 -2.76 14.37
C TRP A 15 16.04 -1.28 14.37
N ILE A 16 16.80 -0.40 15.04
CA ILE A 16 16.52 1.04 15.05
C ILE A 16 16.62 1.61 13.63
N MET A 17 17.61 1.19 12.85
CA MET A 17 17.75 1.60 11.46
C MET A 17 16.55 1.19 10.61
N LEU A 18 16.06 -0.05 10.74
CA LEU A 18 14.87 -0.50 10.02
C LEU A 18 13.64 0.35 10.34
N ILE A 19 13.44 0.71 11.61
CA ILE A 19 12.36 1.59 12.03
C ILE A 19 12.47 2.94 11.31
N VAL A 20 13.64 3.58 11.39
CA VAL A 20 13.87 4.89 10.78
C VAL A 20 13.71 4.83 9.25
N LEU A 21 14.32 3.84 8.61
CA LEU A 21 14.24 3.66 7.16
C LEU A 21 12.79 3.44 6.70
N THR A 22 12.05 2.56 7.39
CA THR A 22 10.64 2.29 7.05
C THR A 22 9.77 3.53 7.19
N MET A 23 9.89 4.27 8.29
CA MET A 23 9.13 5.50 8.50
C MET A 23 9.46 6.56 7.45
N LEU A 24 10.74 6.78 7.15
CA LEU A 24 11.16 7.75 6.14
C LEU A 24 10.73 7.35 4.74
N THR A 25 10.85 6.06 4.38
CA THR A 25 10.41 5.52 3.09
C THR A 25 8.91 5.71 2.90
N THR A 26 8.09 5.28 3.87
CA THR A 26 6.62 5.36 3.75
C THR A 26 6.11 6.79 3.81
N ALA A 27 6.70 7.65 4.64
CA ALA A 27 6.40 9.08 4.61
C ALA A 27 6.78 9.70 3.26
N GLY A 28 7.98 9.42 2.74
CA GLY A 28 8.45 9.91 1.44
C GLY A 28 7.55 9.49 0.27
N MET A 29 7.02 8.26 0.28
CA MET A 29 6.09 7.77 -0.75
C MET A 29 4.79 8.57 -0.79
N THR A 30 4.32 9.09 0.34
CA THR A 30 3.01 9.71 0.48
C THR A 30 3.02 11.25 0.54
N VAL A 31 4.19 11.86 0.79
CA VAL A 31 4.37 13.33 0.81
C VAL A 31 3.87 13.99 -0.48
N VAL A 32 4.04 13.32 -1.63
CA VAL A 32 3.71 13.87 -2.95
C VAL A 32 2.21 13.79 -3.26
N LEU A 33 1.44 12.93 -2.58
CA LEU A 33 0.01 12.72 -2.87
C LEU A 33 -0.84 14.01 -2.92
N PRO A 34 -0.77 14.93 -1.93
CA PRO A 34 -1.56 16.16 -1.97
C PRO A 34 -1.07 17.17 -3.01
N VAL A 35 0.17 17.07 -3.48
CA VAL A 35 0.80 18.06 -4.39
C VAL A 35 0.81 17.60 -5.85
N LEU A 36 0.63 16.32 -6.11
CA LEU A 36 0.72 15.74 -7.46
C LEU A 36 -0.12 16.48 -8.51
N PRO A 37 -1.43 16.76 -8.29
CA PRO A 37 -2.23 17.50 -9.26
C PRO A 37 -1.67 18.90 -9.53
N PHE A 38 -1.18 19.59 -8.50
CA PHE A 38 -0.66 20.97 -8.62
C PHE A 38 0.66 21.04 -9.40
N VAL A 39 1.48 19.98 -9.34
CA VAL A 39 2.66 19.86 -10.20
C VAL A 39 2.23 19.62 -11.64
N VAL A 40 1.26 18.74 -11.89
CA VAL A 40 0.76 18.38 -13.22
C VAL A 40 0.06 19.55 -13.89
N LEU A 41 -0.72 20.36 -13.16
CA LEU A 41 -1.43 21.54 -13.65
C LEU A 41 -0.53 22.53 -14.43
N ARG A 42 0.76 22.58 -14.15
CA ARG A 42 1.71 23.47 -14.84
C ARG A 42 2.04 23.04 -16.26
N TYR A 43 1.72 21.79 -16.61
CA TYR A 43 2.11 21.18 -17.88
C TYR A 43 0.92 20.75 -18.74
N VAL A 44 -0.30 20.81 -18.21
CA VAL A 44 -1.53 20.56 -18.97
C VAL A 44 -2.08 21.86 -19.52
N SER A 45 -2.53 21.82 -20.79
CA SER A 45 -3.12 23.00 -21.45
C SER A 45 -4.57 23.22 -21.05
N ASN A 46 -5.28 22.13 -20.70
CA ASN A 46 -6.67 22.17 -20.27
C ASN A 46 -6.78 21.51 -18.88
N GLU A 47 -7.49 22.16 -17.97
CA GLU A 47 -7.73 21.60 -16.62
C GLU A 47 -8.52 20.29 -16.67
N SER A 48 -9.37 20.09 -17.70
CA SER A 48 -10.09 18.84 -17.94
C SER A 48 -9.18 17.62 -18.12
N ASP A 49 -7.92 17.83 -18.57
CA ASP A 49 -6.95 16.76 -18.80
C ASP A 49 -6.20 16.37 -17.52
N LEU A 50 -6.35 17.13 -16.44
CA LEU A 50 -5.63 16.94 -15.18
C LEU A 50 -5.80 15.52 -14.63
N ALA A 51 -7.06 15.05 -14.52
CA ALA A 51 -7.36 13.74 -13.97
C ALA A 51 -6.77 12.61 -14.82
N VAL A 52 -6.77 12.76 -16.15
CA VAL A 52 -6.18 11.80 -17.08
C VAL A 52 -4.67 11.72 -16.86
N TRP A 53 -3.97 12.86 -16.84
CA TRP A 53 -2.52 12.88 -16.67
C TRP A 53 -2.06 12.40 -15.30
N VAL A 54 -2.77 12.75 -14.24
CA VAL A 54 -2.53 12.19 -12.89
C VAL A 54 -2.71 10.68 -12.92
N GLY A 55 -3.79 10.18 -13.55
CA GLY A 55 -4.04 8.76 -13.71
C GLY A 55 -2.96 8.04 -14.54
N VAL A 56 -2.51 8.63 -15.63
CA VAL A 56 -1.44 8.07 -16.48
C VAL A 56 -0.11 8.00 -15.73
N LEU A 57 0.27 9.06 -15.01
CA LEU A 57 1.51 9.10 -14.23
C LEU A 57 1.54 8.03 -13.15
N GLU A 58 0.44 7.87 -12.40
CA GLU A 58 0.34 6.84 -11.36
C GLU A 58 0.27 5.42 -11.96
N ALA A 59 -0.45 5.24 -13.06
CA ALA A 59 -0.53 3.94 -13.72
C ALA A 59 0.81 3.49 -14.31
N VAL A 60 1.59 4.41 -14.88
CA VAL A 60 2.95 4.12 -15.39
C VAL A 60 3.85 3.69 -14.24
N ASN A 61 3.80 4.39 -13.11
CA ASN A 61 4.51 4.01 -11.88
C ASN A 61 4.10 2.61 -11.40
N GLY A 62 2.78 2.37 -11.26
CA GLY A 62 2.22 1.08 -10.84
C GLY A 62 2.58 -0.07 -11.80
N LEU A 63 2.49 0.16 -13.11
CA LEU A 63 2.83 -0.83 -14.13
C LEU A 63 4.32 -1.22 -14.07
N CYS A 64 5.21 -0.23 -13.98
CA CYS A 64 6.63 -0.49 -13.86
C CYS A 64 6.94 -1.25 -12.56
N ALA A 65 6.35 -0.86 -11.44
CA ALA A 65 6.49 -1.54 -10.16
C ALA A 65 5.97 -2.99 -10.24
N PHE A 66 4.79 -3.23 -10.83
CA PHE A 66 4.20 -4.55 -10.99
C PHE A 66 5.09 -5.48 -11.83
N LEU A 67 5.61 -5.00 -12.95
CA LEU A 67 6.46 -5.80 -13.84
C LEU A 67 7.83 -6.10 -13.25
N ILE A 68 8.40 -5.15 -12.50
CA ILE A 68 9.75 -5.27 -11.94
C ILE A 68 9.77 -5.95 -10.56
N ALA A 69 8.68 -5.97 -9.80
CA ALA A 69 8.63 -6.50 -8.45
C ALA A 69 9.16 -7.95 -8.32
N PRO A 70 8.79 -8.93 -9.17
CA PRO A 70 9.34 -10.28 -9.10
C PRO A 70 10.85 -10.32 -9.35
N PHE A 71 11.33 -9.46 -10.26
CA PHE A 71 12.76 -9.36 -10.56
C PHE A 71 13.54 -8.78 -9.38
N LEU A 72 13.07 -7.67 -8.78
CA LEU A 72 13.70 -7.06 -7.61
C LEU A 72 13.71 -8.00 -6.41
N GLY A 73 12.64 -8.78 -6.21
CA GLY A 73 12.60 -9.81 -5.17
C GLY A 73 13.70 -10.84 -5.36
N ARG A 74 13.81 -11.43 -6.56
CA ARG A 74 14.88 -12.41 -6.88
C ARG A 74 16.28 -11.79 -6.85
N LEU A 75 16.41 -10.53 -7.25
CA LEU A 75 17.68 -9.80 -7.16
C LEU A 75 18.10 -9.66 -5.69
N SER A 76 17.14 -9.35 -4.83
CA SER A 76 17.32 -9.25 -3.37
C SER A 76 17.73 -10.60 -2.75
N ASP A 77 17.14 -11.73 -3.21
CA ASP A 77 17.49 -13.06 -2.76
C ASP A 77 18.88 -13.53 -3.24
N ARG A 78 19.35 -12.98 -4.36
CA ARG A 78 20.64 -13.37 -4.95
C ARG A 78 21.81 -12.50 -4.45
N PHE A 79 21.65 -11.19 -4.46
CA PHE A 79 22.74 -10.24 -4.17
C PHE A 79 22.71 -9.73 -2.74
N GLY A 80 21.60 -9.91 -2.04
CA GLY A 80 21.37 -9.39 -0.69
C GLY A 80 20.31 -8.32 -0.64
N ARG A 81 19.83 -8.02 0.56
CA ARG A 81 18.77 -7.04 0.81
C ARG A 81 19.27 -5.61 0.66
N ARG A 82 20.44 -5.33 1.23
CA ARG A 82 21.05 -3.99 1.26
C ARG A 82 21.24 -3.37 -0.13
N PRO A 83 21.82 -4.05 -1.16
CA PRO A 83 21.97 -3.46 -2.49
C PRO A 83 20.63 -3.05 -3.11
N VAL A 84 19.57 -3.85 -2.93
CA VAL A 84 18.24 -3.54 -3.48
C VAL A 84 17.63 -2.32 -2.80
N ILE A 85 17.74 -2.20 -1.46
CA ILE A 85 17.28 -1.02 -0.73
C ILE A 85 18.03 0.24 -1.20
N ILE A 86 19.36 0.15 -1.41
CA ILE A 86 20.16 1.28 -1.91
C ILE A 86 19.71 1.71 -3.30
N VAL A 87 19.53 0.76 -4.24
CA VAL A 87 19.08 1.05 -5.61
C VAL A 87 17.68 1.66 -5.61
N ALA A 88 16.78 1.14 -4.77
CA ALA A 88 15.43 1.68 -4.63
C ALA A 88 15.46 3.12 -4.08
N ALA A 89 16.23 3.39 -3.04
CA ALA A 89 16.35 4.73 -2.47
C ALA A 89 16.99 5.74 -3.43
N LEU A 90 18.04 5.33 -4.18
CA LEU A 90 18.64 6.17 -5.21
C LEU A 90 17.69 6.42 -6.37
N GLY A 91 16.94 5.40 -6.81
CA GLY A 91 15.93 5.53 -7.84
C GLY A 91 14.81 6.49 -7.42
N ALA A 92 14.33 6.40 -6.19
CA ALA A 92 13.36 7.34 -5.62
C ALA A 92 13.93 8.77 -5.57
N ALA A 93 15.20 8.95 -5.14
CA ALA A 93 15.84 10.26 -5.10
C ALA A 93 15.96 10.89 -6.50
N VAL A 94 16.43 10.13 -7.49
CA VAL A 94 16.54 10.60 -8.89
C VAL A 94 15.18 10.89 -9.48
N SER A 95 14.20 10.00 -9.27
CA SER A 95 12.82 10.18 -9.73
C SER A 95 12.23 11.48 -9.18
N MET A 96 12.28 11.69 -7.86
CA MET A 96 11.72 12.88 -7.24
C MET A 96 12.48 14.16 -7.62
N MET A 97 13.80 14.09 -7.82
CA MET A 97 14.56 15.21 -8.35
C MET A 97 14.08 15.60 -9.76
N LEU A 98 13.94 14.62 -10.67
CA LEU A 98 13.42 14.87 -12.02
C LEU A 98 11.98 15.39 -11.98
N PHE A 99 11.15 14.83 -11.10
CA PHE A 99 9.77 15.26 -10.94
C PHE A 99 9.67 16.70 -10.43
N GLY A 100 10.55 17.11 -9.51
CA GLY A 100 10.61 18.47 -8.99
C GLY A 100 11.20 19.49 -9.98
N ILE A 101 12.20 19.11 -10.78
CA ILE A 101 12.75 19.95 -11.87
C ILE A 101 11.69 20.15 -12.94
N GLY A 102 10.93 19.10 -13.29
CA GLY A 102 9.85 19.18 -14.25
C GLY A 102 10.30 19.58 -15.64
N GLY A 103 9.71 20.64 -16.17
CA GLY A 103 10.02 21.20 -17.51
C GLY A 103 9.08 20.69 -18.61
N ALA A 104 8.65 19.43 -18.58
CA ALA A 104 7.69 18.87 -19.51
C ALA A 104 7.01 17.61 -18.96
N LEU A 105 5.83 17.24 -19.47
CA LEU A 105 5.10 16.03 -19.08
C LEU A 105 5.91 14.75 -19.27
N TRP A 106 6.72 14.65 -20.32
CA TRP A 106 7.56 13.47 -20.56
C TRP A 106 8.65 13.30 -19.48
N VAL A 107 9.13 14.40 -18.86
CA VAL A 107 10.07 14.32 -17.71
C VAL A 107 9.37 13.73 -16.50
N LEU A 108 8.12 14.14 -16.24
CA LEU A 108 7.30 13.56 -15.17
C LEU A 108 7.04 12.07 -15.42
N LEU A 109 6.74 11.67 -16.66
CA LEU A 109 6.59 10.27 -17.06
C LEU A 109 7.88 9.48 -16.83
N LEU A 110 9.03 10.02 -17.25
CA LEU A 110 10.32 9.37 -17.02
C LEU A 110 10.61 9.19 -15.53
N ALA A 111 10.31 10.20 -14.73
CA ALA A 111 10.43 10.13 -13.28
C ALA A 111 9.57 8.97 -12.72
N ARG A 112 8.32 8.82 -13.18
CA ARG A 112 7.42 7.73 -12.76
C ARG A 112 7.89 6.35 -13.21
N VAL A 113 8.46 6.23 -14.41
CA VAL A 113 9.12 4.99 -14.88
C VAL A 113 10.27 4.61 -13.97
N ILE A 114 11.16 5.55 -13.65
CA ILE A 114 12.31 5.30 -12.77
C ILE A 114 11.83 4.88 -11.38
N GLN A 115 10.85 5.59 -10.81
CA GLN A 115 10.28 5.29 -9.50
C GLN A 115 9.72 3.87 -9.45
N GLY A 116 8.85 3.51 -10.42
CA GLY A 116 8.25 2.18 -10.49
C GLY A 116 9.29 1.09 -10.74
N ALA A 117 10.26 1.32 -11.64
CA ALA A 117 11.32 0.35 -11.95
C ALA A 117 12.27 0.09 -10.77
N THR A 118 12.30 0.96 -9.77
CA THR A 118 13.13 0.82 -8.57
C THR A 118 12.32 0.57 -7.29
N ALA A 119 11.01 0.39 -7.37
CA ALA A 119 10.10 0.22 -6.23
C ALA A 119 10.29 -1.13 -5.50
N GLY A 120 11.44 -1.32 -4.88
CA GLY A 120 11.80 -2.54 -4.15
C GLY A 120 12.17 -2.34 -2.67
N ASP A 121 12.12 -1.11 -2.19
CA ASP A 121 12.57 -0.70 -0.87
C ASP A 121 11.74 -1.33 0.26
N LEU A 122 10.43 -1.13 0.27
CA LEU A 122 9.57 -1.60 1.34
C LEU A 122 9.55 -3.15 1.43
N PRO A 123 9.36 -3.93 0.33
CA PRO A 123 9.51 -5.37 0.36
C PRO A 123 10.88 -5.84 0.85
N ALA A 124 11.97 -5.16 0.44
CA ALA A 124 13.31 -5.51 0.88
C ALA A 124 13.55 -5.21 2.37
N LEU A 125 12.96 -4.13 2.92
CA LEU A 125 13.00 -3.82 4.35
C LEU A 125 12.27 -4.89 5.18
N PHE A 126 11.10 -5.36 4.74
CA PHE A 126 10.40 -6.46 5.39
C PHE A 126 11.17 -7.79 5.29
N ALA A 127 11.79 -8.07 4.14
CA ALA A 127 12.66 -9.25 3.97
C ALA A 127 13.90 -9.15 4.88
N TYR A 128 14.52 -7.99 4.97
CA TYR A 128 15.62 -7.73 5.89
C TYR A 128 15.23 -8.01 7.35
N LEU A 129 14.03 -7.54 7.75
CA LEU A 129 13.48 -7.81 9.09
C LEU A 129 13.32 -9.31 9.33
N ALA A 130 12.84 -10.07 8.35
CA ALA A 130 12.69 -11.52 8.44
C ALA A 130 14.03 -12.21 8.68
N ASP A 131 15.10 -11.74 7.99
CA ASP A 131 16.44 -12.32 8.08
C ASP A 131 17.08 -12.14 9.47
N ILE A 132 16.84 -10.97 10.12
CA ILE A 132 17.45 -10.65 11.44
C ILE A 132 16.56 -11.02 12.63
N THR A 133 15.34 -11.55 12.40
CA THR A 133 14.38 -11.80 13.47
C THR A 133 14.18 -13.30 13.70
N PRO A 134 14.39 -13.79 14.93
CA PRO A 134 14.05 -15.16 15.30
C PRO A 134 12.57 -15.46 15.05
N PRO A 135 12.20 -16.69 14.65
CA PRO A 135 10.82 -17.06 14.30
C PRO A 135 9.78 -16.67 15.35
N GLU A 136 10.11 -16.82 16.64
CA GLU A 136 9.21 -16.59 17.77
C GLU A 136 8.85 -15.10 17.94
N LYS A 137 9.70 -14.17 17.44
CA LYS A 137 9.51 -12.72 17.53
C LYS A 137 9.07 -12.07 16.22
N ARG A 138 8.97 -12.86 15.13
CA ARG A 138 8.64 -12.31 13.81
C ARG A 138 7.30 -11.61 13.80
N ALA A 139 6.23 -12.24 14.28
CA ALA A 139 4.89 -11.66 14.30
C ALA A 139 4.86 -10.30 15.00
N GLN A 140 5.48 -10.20 16.19
CA GLN A 140 5.52 -8.96 16.95
C GLN A 140 6.30 -7.85 16.22
N ARG A 141 7.47 -8.18 15.64
CA ARG A 141 8.32 -7.19 14.95
C ARG A 141 7.73 -6.74 13.62
N PHE A 142 7.12 -7.66 12.85
CA PHE A 142 6.39 -7.33 11.62
C PHE A 142 5.19 -6.42 11.92
N GLY A 143 4.42 -6.72 12.98
CA GLY A 143 3.32 -5.89 13.42
C GLY A 143 3.76 -4.48 13.81
N LEU A 144 4.88 -4.36 14.56
CA LEU A 144 5.44 -3.05 14.92
C LEU A 144 5.94 -2.28 13.69
N LEU A 145 6.65 -2.94 12.77
CA LEU A 145 7.13 -2.29 11.54
C LEU A 145 5.96 -1.84 10.66
N GLY A 146 4.90 -2.65 10.55
CA GLY A 146 3.67 -2.29 9.85
C GLY A 146 2.97 -1.08 10.48
N ALA A 147 2.87 -1.02 11.81
CA ALA A 147 2.31 0.14 12.51
C ALA A 147 3.12 1.42 12.27
N LEU A 148 4.45 1.32 12.29
CA LEU A 148 5.35 2.43 12.00
C LEU A 148 5.27 2.87 10.53
N SER A 149 5.11 1.92 9.61
CA SER A 149 4.81 2.19 8.20
C SER A 149 3.50 3.00 8.05
N GLY A 150 2.44 2.60 8.77
CA GLY A 150 1.18 3.33 8.81
C GLY A 150 1.32 4.76 9.33
N ILE A 151 2.11 4.97 10.39
CA ILE A 151 2.41 6.32 10.90
C ILE A 151 3.14 7.15 9.83
N GLY A 152 4.13 6.58 9.13
CA GLY A 152 4.83 7.25 8.03
C GLY A 152 3.87 7.66 6.91
N THR A 153 2.99 6.75 6.50
CA THR A 153 1.96 7.00 5.49
C THR A 153 0.99 8.13 5.88
N MET A 154 0.67 8.25 7.17
CA MET A 154 -0.19 9.31 7.70
C MET A 154 0.53 10.66 7.77
N VAL A 155 1.78 10.68 8.23
CA VAL A 155 2.55 11.92 8.42
C VAL A 155 2.97 12.52 7.08
N GLY A 156 3.26 11.69 6.07
CA GLY A 156 3.71 12.13 4.76
C GLY A 156 2.82 13.21 4.13
N PRO A 157 1.53 12.96 3.90
CA PRO A 157 0.63 13.93 3.27
C PRO A 157 0.45 15.22 4.08
N ALA A 158 0.44 15.14 5.41
CA ALA A 158 0.39 16.33 6.27
C ALA A 158 1.62 17.22 6.05
N VAL A 159 2.82 16.62 6.08
CA VAL A 159 4.07 17.33 5.81
C VAL A 159 4.09 17.87 4.39
N GLY A 160 3.67 17.07 3.41
CA GLY A 160 3.58 17.47 2.00
C GLY A 160 2.67 18.67 1.79
N GLY A 161 1.47 18.63 2.34
CA GLY A 161 0.49 19.71 2.25
C GLY A 161 0.95 21.00 2.95
N LEU A 162 1.57 20.90 4.13
CA LEU A 162 2.11 22.06 4.85
C LEU A 162 3.29 22.70 4.11
N LEU A 163 4.22 21.92 3.58
CA LEU A 163 5.35 22.43 2.82
C LEU A 163 4.93 23.04 1.49
N ALA A 164 3.87 22.51 0.87
CA ALA A 164 3.31 23.05 -0.36
C ALA A 164 2.69 24.46 -0.18
N ALA A 165 2.39 24.88 1.06
CA ALA A 165 2.02 26.27 1.35
C ALA A 165 3.18 27.25 1.09
N ILE A 166 4.43 26.78 1.11
CA ILE A 166 5.62 27.58 0.80
C ILE A 166 5.91 27.49 -0.71
N SER A 167 6.05 26.30 -1.25
CA SER A 167 6.07 26.03 -2.69
C SER A 167 5.66 24.59 -2.98
N VAL A 168 5.02 24.39 -4.13
CA VAL A 168 4.53 23.05 -4.57
C VAL A 168 5.67 22.07 -4.80
N GLU A 169 6.86 22.56 -5.15
CA GLU A 169 8.06 21.75 -5.39
C GLU A 169 8.76 21.32 -4.10
N LEU A 170 8.61 22.09 -3.03
CA LEU A 170 9.35 21.85 -1.78
C LEU A 170 9.13 20.44 -1.22
N PRO A 171 7.89 19.90 -1.15
CA PRO A 171 7.67 18.51 -0.74
C PRO A 171 8.37 17.50 -1.64
N VAL A 172 8.42 17.76 -2.95
CA VAL A 172 9.04 16.86 -3.94
C VAL A 172 10.56 16.82 -3.74
N PHE A 173 11.20 17.97 -3.62
CA PHE A 173 12.64 18.07 -3.36
C PHE A 173 13.02 17.54 -1.97
N LEU A 174 12.17 17.75 -0.96
CA LEU A 174 12.38 17.14 0.36
C LEU A 174 12.34 15.60 0.24
N THR A 175 11.40 15.05 -0.49
CA THR A 175 11.36 13.60 -0.72
C THR A 175 12.59 13.09 -1.43
N ALA A 176 13.10 13.82 -2.44
CA ALA A 176 14.34 13.49 -3.12
C ALA A 176 15.53 13.49 -2.15
N ALA A 177 15.64 14.53 -1.30
CA ALA A 177 16.70 14.64 -0.30
C ALA A 177 16.62 13.53 0.76
N VAL A 178 15.43 13.24 1.28
CA VAL A 178 15.21 12.16 2.25
C VAL A 178 15.57 10.80 1.64
N SER A 179 15.14 10.51 0.41
CA SER A 179 15.49 9.27 -0.29
C SER A 179 17.00 9.14 -0.52
N PHE A 180 17.67 10.23 -0.83
CA PHE A 180 19.14 10.26 -0.95
C PHE A 180 19.81 10.00 0.41
N VAL A 181 19.31 10.60 1.49
CA VAL A 181 19.80 10.32 2.85
C VAL A 181 19.57 8.85 3.23
N ILE A 182 18.42 8.27 2.90
CA ILE A 182 18.15 6.84 3.08
C ILE A 182 19.23 6.00 2.37
N ALA A 183 19.56 6.33 1.12
CA ALA A 183 20.60 5.63 0.37
C ALA A 183 21.96 5.72 1.08
N LEU A 184 22.37 6.91 1.57
CA LEU A 184 23.60 7.10 2.33
C LEU A 184 23.61 6.30 3.63
N LEU A 185 22.52 6.34 4.40
CA LEU A 185 22.37 5.55 5.62
C LEU A 185 22.52 4.04 5.33
N CYS A 186 21.94 3.56 4.24
CA CYS A 186 22.09 2.17 3.83
C CYS A 186 23.50 1.83 3.38
N ILE A 187 24.19 2.76 2.68
CA ILE A 187 25.57 2.55 2.21
C ILE A 187 26.55 2.50 3.39
N PHE A 188 26.40 3.36 4.37
CA PHE A 188 27.42 3.50 5.42
C PHE A 188 27.08 2.75 6.71
N LEU A 189 25.80 2.55 7.02
CA LEU A 189 25.38 2.06 8.34
C LEU A 189 24.61 0.75 8.31
N LEU A 190 23.93 0.40 7.20
CA LEU A 190 23.11 -0.82 7.16
C LEU A 190 23.99 -2.02 6.78
N PRO A 191 24.20 -3.02 7.67
CA PRO A 191 24.88 -4.27 7.31
C PRO A 191 24.02 -5.12 6.37
N GLU A 192 24.64 -6.06 5.65
CA GLU A 192 23.87 -7.05 4.87
C GLU A 192 23.24 -8.08 5.80
N SER A 193 21.93 -8.36 5.61
CA SER A 193 21.21 -9.33 6.43
C SER A 193 21.25 -10.75 5.87
N LEU A 194 21.26 -10.87 4.53
CA LEU A 194 21.21 -12.16 3.87
C LEU A 194 22.58 -12.82 3.84
N ARG A 195 22.74 -13.92 4.60
CA ARG A 195 23.97 -14.70 4.65
C ARG A 195 24.28 -15.30 3.28
N PRO A 196 25.58 -15.41 2.89
CA PRO A 196 25.97 -15.97 1.59
C PRO A 196 25.40 -17.35 1.30
N GLU A 197 25.29 -18.21 2.32
CA GLU A 197 24.75 -19.57 2.21
C GLU A 197 23.25 -19.62 1.90
N ASN A 198 22.52 -18.55 2.22
CA ASN A 198 21.09 -18.45 1.96
C ASN A 198 20.76 -17.76 0.61
N ARG A 199 21.78 -17.34 -0.14
CA ARG A 199 21.60 -16.70 -1.43
C ARG A 199 21.25 -17.72 -2.50
N ILE A 200 20.29 -17.36 -3.37
CA ILE A 200 19.97 -18.21 -4.52
C ILE A 200 21.10 -18.17 -5.56
N ALA A 201 21.44 -19.33 -6.12
CA ALA A 201 22.54 -19.42 -7.09
C ALA A 201 22.18 -18.83 -8.46
N SER A 202 20.92 -18.95 -8.89
CA SER A 202 20.46 -18.47 -10.21
C SER A 202 19.01 -17.98 -10.16
N ILE A 203 18.70 -17.02 -11.00
CA ILE A 203 17.33 -16.53 -11.22
C ILE A 203 16.78 -17.27 -12.44
N ARG A 204 15.66 -17.98 -12.30
CA ARG A 204 14.98 -18.64 -13.41
C ARG A 204 13.93 -17.72 -14.01
N VAL A 205 13.85 -17.66 -15.33
CA VAL A 205 12.87 -16.81 -16.03
C VAL A 205 11.42 -17.17 -15.67
N ALA A 206 11.16 -18.46 -15.38
CA ALA A 206 9.85 -18.93 -14.92
C ALA A 206 9.42 -18.29 -13.58
N ASP A 207 10.37 -17.91 -12.73
CA ASP A 207 10.10 -17.28 -11.44
C ASP A 207 9.74 -15.79 -11.55
N LEU A 208 9.91 -15.20 -12.72
CA LEU A 208 9.68 -13.79 -12.99
C LEU A 208 8.27 -13.49 -13.53
N HIS A 209 7.40 -14.50 -13.64
CA HIS A 209 6.09 -14.36 -14.27
C HIS A 209 5.05 -13.81 -13.27
N PRO A 210 4.67 -12.51 -13.33
CA PRO A 210 3.81 -11.90 -12.33
C PRO A 210 2.39 -12.48 -12.32
N PHE A 211 1.95 -13.08 -13.44
CA PHE A 211 0.60 -13.65 -13.57
C PHE A 211 0.46 -15.10 -13.07
N ALA A 212 1.56 -15.81 -12.80
CA ALA A 212 1.50 -17.22 -12.37
C ALA A 212 0.75 -17.37 -11.05
N VAL A 213 0.96 -16.45 -10.12
CA VAL A 213 0.34 -16.42 -8.80
C VAL A 213 -1.18 -16.23 -8.89
N PHE A 214 -1.66 -15.44 -9.85
CA PHE A 214 -3.10 -15.23 -10.03
C PHE A 214 -3.84 -16.50 -10.45
N ARG A 215 -3.27 -17.26 -11.41
CA ARG A 215 -3.88 -18.51 -11.86
C ARG A 215 -4.05 -19.49 -10.71
N GLU A 216 -3.08 -19.57 -9.83
CA GLU A 216 -3.13 -20.44 -8.66
C GLU A 216 -4.13 -19.94 -7.63
N ALA A 217 -4.07 -18.64 -7.24
CA ALA A 217 -4.94 -18.04 -6.24
C ALA A 217 -6.43 -18.11 -6.63
N PHE A 218 -6.76 -17.78 -7.88
CA PHE A 218 -8.13 -17.86 -8.40
C PHE A 218 -8.59 -19.29 -8.73
N GLY A 219 -7.66 -20.23 -8.88
CA GLY A 219 -7.95 -21.65 -9.08
C GLY A 219 -8.45 -22.35 -7.81
N ARG A 220 -8.05 -21.89 -6.62
CA ARG A 220 -8.43 -22.49 -5.34
C ARG A 220 -9.85 -22.06 -4.97
N ARG A 221 -10.81 -23.03 -4.89
CA ARG A 221 -12.24 -22.75 -4.63
C ARG A 221 -12.48 -22.00 -3.31
N GLU A 222 -11.68 -22.28 -2.28
CA GLU A 222 -11.80 -21.70 -0.95
C GLU A 222 -11.35 -20.23 -0.91
N LEU A 223 -10.29 -19.88 -1.63
CA LEU A 223 -9.76 -18.53 -1.71
C LEU A 223 -10.42 -17.66 -2.77
N ARG A 224 -10.96 -18.27 -3.85
CA ARG A 224 -11.45 -17.52 -5.01
C ARG A 224 -12.46 -16.42 -4.66
N GLY A 225 -13.41 -16.71 -3.78
CA GLY A 225 -14.40 -15.72 -3.33
C GLY A 225 -13.78 -14.57 -2.56
N LEU A 226 -12.81 -14.86 -1.68
CA LEU A 226 -12.07 -13.85 -0.91
C LEU A 226 -11.16 -13.03 -1.81
N MET A 227 -10.44 -13.64 -2.76
CA MET A 227 -9.57 -12.94 -3.71
C MET A 227 -10.35 -12.02 -4.67
N ILE A 228 -11.54 -12.46 -5.13
CA ILE A 228 -12.44 -11.59 -5.92
C ILE A 228 -12.94 -10.44 -5.05
N GLY A 229 -13.35 -10.71 -3.80
CA GLY A 229 -13.75 -9.69 -2.84
C GLY A 229 -12.64 -8.67 -2.58
N PHE A 230 -11.41 -9.15 -2.39
CA PHE A 230 -10.24 -8.30 -2.22
C PHE A 230 -9.98 -7.39 -3.44
N ALA A 231 -10.05 -7.93 -4.67
CA ALA A 231 -9.91 -7.14 -5.88
C ALA A 231 -11.01 -6.07 -6.02
N LEU A 232 -12.26 -6.45 -5.67
CA LEU A 232 -13.41 -5.53 -5.68
C LEU A 232 -13.33 -4.45 -4.60
N LEU A 233 -12.59 -4.67 -3.50
CA LEU A 233 -12.27 -3.66 -2.49
C LEU A 233 -11.11 -2.75 -2.96
N ALA A 234 -10.05 -3.35 -3.47
CA ALA A 234 -8.83 -2.62 -3.84
C ALA A 234 -9.04 -1.66 -5.01
N LEU A 235 -9.82 -2.03 -6.02
CA LEU A 235 -10.03 -1.23 -7.22
C LEU A 235 -10.73 0.12 -6.92
N PRO A 236 -11.91 0.18 -6.26
CA PRO A 236 -12.57 1.45 -5.93
C PRO A 236 -11.77 2.30 -4.96
N PHE A 237 -11.06 1.68 -4.01
CA PHE A 237 -10.18 2.41 -3.11
C PHE A 237 -9.01 3.05 -3.86
N GLY A 238 -8.38 2.33 -4.79
CA GLY A 238 -7.35 2.88 -5.68
C GLY A 238 -7.86 4.01 -6.55
N MET A 239 -9.09 3.91 -7.09
CA MET A 239 -9.74 4.99 -7.83
C MET A 239 -9.97 6.23 -6.96
N PHE A 240 -10.42 6.04 -5.72
CA PHE A 240 -10.58 7.11 -4.74
C PHE A 240 -9.25 7.80 -4.44
N VAL A 241 -8.22 7.06 -4.06
CA VAL A 241 -6.90 7.61 -3.72
C VAL A 241 -6.32 8.42 -4.87
N ASN A 242 -6.45 7.94 -6.11
CA ASN A 242 -5.91 8.62 -7.29
C ASN A 242 -6.61 9.95 -7.57
N ASN A 243 -7.94 9.98 -7.51
CA ASN A 243 -8.72 11.18 -7.84
C ASN A 243 -9.02 12.08 -6.64
N PHE A 244 -8.62 11.68 -5.42
CA PHE A 244 -8.92 12.42 -4.19
C PHE A 244 -8.47 13.87 -4.26
N SER A 245 -7.20 14.10 -4.60
CA SER A 245 -6.61 15.44 -4.64
C SER A 245 -7.13 16.24 -5.84
N VAL A 246 -7.38 15.58 -6.98
CA VAL A 246 -7.97 16.22 -8.17
C VAL A 246 -9.38 16.71 -7.85
N MET A 247 -10.23 15.85 -7.26
CA MET A 247 -11.60 16.20 -6.90
C MET A 247 -11.67 17.29 -5.85
N ALA A 248 -10.80 17.26 -4.83
CA ALA A 248 -10.75 18.29 -3.81
C ALA A 248 -10.39 19.67 -4.38
N TYR A 249 -9.49 19.71 -5.36
CA TYR A 249 -9.14 20.90 -6.09
C TYR A 249 -10.31 21.38 -6.97
N ASP A 250 -10.83 20.50 -7.83
CA ASP A 250 -11.78 20.81 -8.88
C ASP A 250 -13.19 21.13 -8.35
N SER A 251 -13.71 20.31 -7.41
CA SER A 251 -15.08 20.44 -6.90
C SER A 251 -15.21 21.43 -5.74
N ILE A 252 -14.15 21.62 -4.93
CA ILE A 252 -14.20 22.37 -3.66
C ILE A 252 -13.24 23.55 -3.67
N GLY A 253 -12.27 23.60 -4.58
CA GLY A 253 -11.23 24.64 -4.65
C GLY A 253 -10.15 24.52 -3.57
N TRP A 254 -9.93 23.32 -3.03
CA TRP A 254 -8.93 23.13 -1.99
C TRP A 254 -7.50 23.10 -2.52
N GLY A 255 -6.62 23.81 -1.79
CA GLY A 255 -5.17 23.73 -2.01
C GLY A 255 -4.53 22.50 -1.34
N PRO A 256 -3.23 22.26 -1.62
CA PRO A 256 -2.49 21.08 -1.14
C PRO A 256 -2.49 20.93 0.38
N THR A 257 -2.52 22.04 1.13
CA THR A 257 -2.52 22.02 2.61
C THR A 257 -3.79 21.39 3.18
N ALA A 258 -4.97 21.81 2.71
CA ALA A 258 -6.24 21.25 3.17
C ALA A 258 -6.36 19.78 2.77
N ILE A 259 -5.94 19.44 1.56
CA ILE A 259 -5.89 18.07 1.05
C ILE A 259 -4.97 17.19 1.91
N GLY A 260 -3.76 17.64 2.18
CA GLY A 260 -2.78 16.90 2.98
C GLY A 260 -3.26 16.67 4.41
N LEU A 261 -3.89 17.66 5.05
CA LEU A 261 -4.48 17.52 6.38
C LEU A 261 -5.65 16.53 6.41
N LEU A 262 -6.50 16.52 5.37
CA LEU A 262 -7.58 15.54 5.30
C LEU A 262 -7.04 14.12 5.05
N ILE A 263 -6.03 13.94 4.19
CA ILE A 263 -5.39 12.62 4.02
C ILE A 263 -4.78 12.14 5.35
N ALA A 264 -4.16 13.03 6.13
CA ALA A 264 -3.67 12.68 7.46
C ALA A 264 -4.80 12.27 8.41
N ALA A 265 -5.93 13.00 8.39
CA ALA A 265 -7.11 12.64 9.19
C ALA A 265 -7.70 11.27 8.78
N VAL A 266 -7.75 10.98 7.49
CA VAL A 266 -8.10 9.65 6.93
C VAL A 266 -7.17 8.56 7.50
N GLY A 267 -5.86 8.81 7.51
CA GLY A 267 -4.88 7.88 8.09
C GLY A 267 -5.07 7.67 9.60
N ILE A 268 -5.41 8.72 10.35
CA ILE A 268 -5.72 8.61 11.80
C ILE A 268 -6.94 7.71 12.00
N VAL A 269 -8.01 7.91 11.23
CA VAL A 269 -9.22 7.07 11.32
C VAL A 269 -8.89 5.62 11.01
N ASP A 270 -8.10 5.37 9.98
CA ASP A 270 -7.67 4.03 9.60
C ASP A 270 -6.90 3.32 10.74
N ILE A 271 -5.94 4.02 11.38
CA ILE A 271 -5.19 3.51 12.54
C ILE A 271 -6.13 3.21 13.73
N ILE A 272 -7.08 4.09 14.02
CA ILE A 272 -8.04 3.90 15.13
C ILE A 272 -8.91 2.68 14.84
N VAL A 273 -9.40 2.54 13.62
CA VAL A 273 -10.26 1.42 13.23
C VAL A 273 -9.49 0.10 13.31
N GLN A 274 -8.31 0.02 12.72
CA GLN A 274 -7.50 -1.21 12.72
C GLN A 274 -6.93 -1.54 14.10
N GLY A 275 -6.45 -0.53 14.85
CA GLY A 275 -5.77 -0.72 16.13
C GLY A 275 -6.71 -0.93 17.32
N ALA A 276 -7.87 -0.29 17.34
CA ALA A 276 -8.77 -0.30 18.50
C ALA A 276 -10.14 -0.92 18.19
N LEU A 277 -10.79 -0.47 17.11
CA LEU A 277 -12.18 -0.82 16.85
C LEU A 277 -12.34 -2.28 16.43
N LEU A 278 -11.44 -2.81 15.62
CA LEU A 278 -11.47 -4.21 15.17
C LEU A 278 -11.37 -5.20 16.32
N GLY A 279 -10.56 -4.93 17.34
CA GLY A 279 -10.45 -5.76 18.55
C GLY A 279 -11.79 -5.93 19.28
N VAL A 280 -12.70 -4.95 19.13
CA VAL A 280 -14.04 -4.96 19.71
C VAL A 280 -15.10 -5.55 18.75
N LEU A 281 -14.99 -5.23 17.47
CA LEU A 281 -15.99 -5.63 16.45
C LEU A 281 -15.87 -7.10 16.07
N LEU A 282 -14.65 -7.61 15.83
CA LEU A 282 -14.43 -8.98 15.38
C LEU A 282 -15.00 -10.05 16.35
N PRO A 283 -14.79 -9.97 17.68
CA PRO A 283 -15.34 -10.93 18.61
C PRO A 283 -16.88 -10.88 18.71
N ARG A 284 -17.49 -9.70 18.45
CA ARG A 284 -18.94 -9.51 18.56
C ARG A 284 -19.71 -9.83 17.30
N MET A 285 -19.16 -9.50 16.14
CA MET A 285 -19.86 -9.58 14.85
C MET A 285 -19.35 -10.73 13.97
N GLY A 286 -18.12 -11.18 14.18
CA GLY A 286 -17.42 -12.12 13.29
C GLY A 286 -16.86 -11.46 12.03
N GLU A 287 -15.89 -12.13 11.39
CA GLU A 287 -15.14 -11.60 10.24
C GLU A 287 -16.06 -11.15 9.09
N ARG A 288 -17.02 -12.01 8.68
CA ARG A 288 -17.93 -11.71 7.56
C ARG A 288 -18.74 -10.44 7.80
N ALA A 289 -19.32 -10.26 8.99
CA ALA A 289 -20.15 -9.10 9.28
C ALA A 289 -19.32 -7.81 9.35
N VAL A 290 -18.10 -7.88 9.87
CA VAL A 290 -17.17 -6.75 9.88
C VAL A 290 -16.77 -6.36 8.46
N ILE A 291 -16.43 -7.32 7.59
CA ILE A 291 -16.09 -7.05 6.18
C ILE A 291 -17.29 -6.39 5.48
N VAL A 292 -18.49 -6.96 5.60
CA VAL A 292 -19.68 -6.44 4.93
C VAL A 292 -20.04 -5.04 5.45
N SER A 293 -19.96 -4.80 6.77
CA SER A 293 -20.22 -3.46 7.34
C SER A 293 -19.20 -2.43 6.85
N GLY A 294 -17.92 -2.82 6.74
CA GLY A 294 -16.88 -1.97 6.18
C GLY A 294 -17.13 -1.65 4.70
N ILE A 295 -17.56 -2.63 3.90
CA ILE A 295 -17.94 -2.43 2.49
C ILE A 295 -19.12 -1.46 2.37
N ILE A 296 -20.13 -1.58 3.23
CA ILE A 296 -21.28 -0.66 3.26
C ILE A 296 -20.79 0.76 3.60
N GLY A 297 -19.92 0.92 4.60
CA GLY A 297 -19.30 2.20 4.93
C GLY A 297 -18.57 2.83 3.73
N GLN A 298 -17.79 2.03 3.00
CA GLN A 298 -17.12 2.49 1.78
C GLN A 298 -18.10 2.88 0.68
N ALA A 299 -19.15 2.08 0.45
CA ALA A 299 -20.18 2.38 -0.55
C ALA A 299 -20.88 3.70 -0.25
N LEU A 300 -21.25 3.94 1.02
CA LEU A 300 -21.85 5.21 1.46
C LEU A 300 -20.87 6.39 1.35
N GLY A 301 -19.60 6.18 1.70
CA GLY A 301 -18.56 7.18 1.51
C GLY A 301 -18.38 7.56 0.03
N LEU A 302 -18.28 6.57 -0.86
CA LEU A 302 -18.19 6.81 -2.31
C LEU A 302 -19.45 7.48 -2.86
N ALA A 303 -20.65 7.12 -2.39
CA ALA A 303 -21.89 7.79 -2.78
C ALA A 303 -21.91 9.27 -2.34
N ALA A 304 -21.44 9.58 -1.13
CA ALA A 304 -21.28 10.95 -0.66
C ALA A 304 -20.29 11.75 -1.54
N LEU A 305 -19.17 11.13 -1.94
CA LEU A 305 -18.20 11.74 -2.85
C LEU A 305 -18.78 11.95 -4.26
N ALA A 306 -19.57 10.99 -4.76
CA ALA A 306 -20.29 11.17 -6.03
C ALA A 306 -21.26 12.36 -5.99
N LEU A 307 -21.96 12.59 -4.86
CA LEU A 307 -22.80 13.76 -4.66
C LEU A 307 -21.99 15.06 -4.66
N VAL A 308 -20.82 15.08 -4.01
CA VAL A 308 -19.93 16.25 -4.05
C VAL A 308 -19.48 16.56 -5.46
N ALA A 309 -19.10 15.55 -6.22
CA ALA A 309 -18.63 15.69 -7.60
C ALA A 309 -19.73 16.09 -8.60
N SER A 310 -21.02 15.98 -8.26
CA SER A 310 -22.13 16.21 -9.18
C SER A 310 -22.97 17.44 -8.82
N VAL A 311 -23.47 17.52 -7.58
CA VAL A 311 -24.52 18.51 -7.22
C VAL A 311 -24.29 19.22 -5.90
N LEU A 312 -23.51 18.66 -4.99
CA LEU A 312 -23.38 19.15 -3.62
C LEU A 312 -21.91 19.41 -3.25
N ALA A 313 -21.27 20.37 -3.89
CA ALA A 313 -19.87 20.76 -3.65
C ALA A 313 -19.65 21.38 -2.24
N GLN A 314 -19.94 20.60 -1.20
CA GLN A 314 -19.83 21.03 0.19
C GLN A 314 -18.63 20.37 0.89
N PRO A 315 -17.70 21.16 1.48
CA PRO A 315 -16.51 20.64 2.15
C PRO A 315 -16.81 19.61 3.24
N TRP A 316 -17.86 19.82 4.03
CA TRP A 316 -18.21 18.89 5.11
C TRP A 316 -18.71 17.52 4.60
N VAL A 317 -19.38 17.46 3.43
CA VAL A 317 -19.80 16.21 2.79
C VAL A 317 -18.57 15.45 2.29
N PHE A 318 -17.62 16.18 1.69
CA PHE A 318 -16.34 15.61 1.23
C PHE A 318 -15.54 15.02 2.40
N ILE A 319 -15.42 15.77 3.52
CA ILE A 319 -14.74 15.29 4.73
C ILE A 319 -15.45 14.06 5.29
N ALA A 320 -16.76 14.12 5.53
CA ALA A 320 -17.52 13.03 6.11
C ALA A 320 -17.48 11.77 5.23
N GLY A 321 -17.66 11.92 3.91
CA GLY A 321 -17.59 10.83 2.94
C GLY A 321 -16.21 10.17 2.93
N SER A 322 -15.14 10.97 2.95
CA SER A 322 -13.76 10.46 2.98
C SER A 322 -13.43 9.72 4.27
N LEU A 323 -13.83 10.24 5.43
CA LEU A 323 -13.61 9.59 6.73
C LEU A 323 -14.43 8.30 6.87
N LEU A 324 -15.68 8.30 6.38
CA LEU A 324 -16.52 7.10 6.37
C LEU A 324 -15.94 6.02 5.46
N LEU A 325 -15.46 6.41 4.27
CA LEU A 325 -14.77 5.50 3.35
C LEU A 325 -13.53 4.90 4.00
N ALA A 326 -12.70 5.72 4.65
CA ALA A 326 -11.49 5.28 5.34
C ALA A 326 -11.81 4.30 6.48
N ALA A 327 -12.80 4.62 7.33
CA ALA A 327 -13.23 3.73 8.40
C ALA A 327 -13.71 2.38 7.86
N GLY A 328 -14.50 2.41 6.77
CA GLY A 328 -14.95 1.21 6.08
C GLY A 328 -13.80 0.40 5.47
N GLN A 329 -12.82 1.08 4.86
CA GLN A 329 -11.64 0.43 4.28
C GLN A 329 -10.80 -0.26 5.35
N GLY A 330 -10.45 0.44 6.45
CA GLY A 330 -9.66 -0.13 7.52
C GLY A 330 -10.31 -1.37 8.14
N ALA A 331 -11.63 -1.33 8.35
CA ALA A 331 -12.38 -2.46 8.89
C ALA A 331 -12.45 -3.63 7.90
N ALA A 332 -12.81 -3.37 6.64
CA ALA A 332 -12.97 -4.41 5.63
C ALA A 332 -11.63 -5.06 5.26
N GLN A 333 -10.57 -4.25 5.05
CA GLN A 333 -9.26 -4.74 4.64
C GLN A 333 -8.64 -5.66 5.69
N ALA A 334 -8.56 -5.21 6.95
CA ALA A 334 -7.90 -5.99 7.99
C ALA A 334 -8.70 -7.27 8.35
N ALA A 335 -10.04 -7.23 8.32
CA ALA A 335 -10.85 -8.43 8.50
C ALA A 335 -10.74 -9.38 7.29
N MET A 336 -10.58 -8.86 6.06
CA MET A 336 -10.35 -9.64 4.85
C MET A 336 -8.99 -10.35 4.89
N ASP A 337 -7.93 -9.64 5.31
CA ASP A 337 -6.58 -10.20 5.45
C ASP A 337 -6.58 -11.34 6.48
N GLY A 338 -7.30 -11.15 7.61
CA GLY A 338 -7.53 -12.19 8.61
C GLY A 338 -8.25 -13.41 8.02
N ALA A 339 -9.36 -13.20 7.32
CA ALA A 339 -10.14 -14.27 6.72
C ALA A 339 -9.35 -15.06 5.66
N MET A 340 -8.54 -14.37 4.84
CA MET A 340 -7.65 -15.02 3.87
C MET A 340 -6.52 -15.79 4.55
N SER A 341 -5.94 -15.24 5.60
CA SER A 341 -4.92 -15.92 6.41
C SER A 341 -5.45 -17.21 7.05
N ASN A 342 -6.68 -17.19 7.55
CA ASN A 342 -7.36 -18.36 8.13
C ASN A 342 -7.74 -19.41 7.07
N ALA A 343 -7.77 -19.08 5.79
CA ALA A 343 -8.11 -19.97 4.70
C ALA A 343 -6.92 -20.79 4.15
N VAL A 344 -5.70 -20.52 4.61
CA VAL A 344 -4.46 -21.21 4.17
C VAL A 344 -3.67 -21.73 5.36
N GLY A 345 -2.81 -22.73 5.11
CA GLY A 345 -1.91 -23.28 6.11
C GLY A 345 -0.78 -22.30 6.53
N ALA A 346 -0.12 -22.62 7.64
CA ALA A 346 0.98 -21.81 8.16
C ALA A 346 2.17 -21.73 7.18
N ASP A 347 2.38 -22.76 6.40
CA ASP A 347 3.44 -22.88 5.36
C ASP A 347 3.10 -22.10 4.07
N GLU A 348 1.83 -21.74 3.86
CA GLU A 348 1.36 -21.01 2.68
C GLU A 348 1.18 -19.51 2.90
N GLN A 349 1.38 -18.99 4.12
CA GLN A 349 1.19 -17.55 4.44
C GLN A 349 2.06 -16.63 3.57
N GLY A 350 3.30 -17.04 3.30
CA GLY A 350 4.20 -16.28 2.42
C GLY A 350 3.71 -16.23 0.98
N TRP A 351 3.16 -17.33 0.46
CA TRP A 351 2.55 -17.38 -0.85
C TRP A 351 1.29 -16.48 -0.94
N LEU A 352 0.43 -16.53 0.08
CA LEU A 352 -0.77 -15.69 0.17
C LEU A 352 -0.39 -14.19 0.17
N GLY A 353 0.60 -13.80 0.98
CA GLY A 353 1.11 -12.43 1.01
C GLY A 353 1.63 -11.97 -0.35
N GLY A 354 2.33 -12.84 -1.08
CA GLY A 354 2.75 -12.58 -2.46
C GLY A 354 1.58 -12.42 -3.43
N ALA A 355 0.53 -13.23 -3.28
CA ALA A 355 -0.66 -13.18 -4.13
C ALA A 355 -1.46 -11.88 -3.93
N THR A 356 -1.69 -11.50 -2.67
CA THR A 356 -2.42 -10.24 -2.34
C THR A 356 -1.62 -9.02 -2.75
N GLN A 357 -0.30 -9.01 -2.55
CA GLN A 357 0.57 -7.92 -2.98
C GLN A 357 0.61 -7.76 -4.51
N SER A 358 0.67 -8.88 -5.25
CA SER A 358 0.60 -8.85 -6.72
C SER A 358 -0.74 -8.32 -7.21
N LEU A 359 -1.84 -8.66 -6.53
CA LEU A 359 -3.17 -8.16 -6.86
C LEU A 359 -3.29 -6.66 -6.57
N ASN A 360 -2.77 -6.19 -5.44
CA ASN A 360 -2.68 -4.77 -5.13
C ASN A 360 -1.87 -4.00 -6.18
N ALA A 361 -0.73 -4.50 -6.61
CA ALA A 361 0.09 -3.87 -7.64
C ALA A 361 -0.63 -3.81 -9.00
N ALA A 362 -1.38 -4.85 -9.37
CA ALA A 362 -2.22 -4.83 -10.56
C ALA A 362 -3.34 -3.78 -10.45
N MET A 363 -4.01 -3.69 -9.30
CA MET A 363 -5.05 -2.67 -9.07
C MET A 363 -4.46 -1.26 -9.06
N SER A 364 -3.25 -1.07 -8.52
CA SER A 364 -2.53 0.21 -8.56
C SER A 364 -2.15 0.66 -9.99
N THR A 365 -2.17 -0.25 -10.96
CA THR A 365 -2.01 0.08 -12.37
C THR A 365 -3.35 0.45 -13.02
N VAL A 366 -4.38 -0.36 -12.77
CA VAL A 366 -5.69 -0.23 -13.44
C VAL A 366 -6.53 0.90 -12.84
N ALA A 367 -6.54 1.05 -11.53
CA ALA A 367 -7.40 2.00 -10.83
C ALA A 367 -7.13 3.46 -11.24
N PRO A 368 -5.88 3.96 -11.34
CA PRO A 368 -5.61 5.32 -11.76
C PRO A 368 -6.08 5.62 -13.19
N LEU A 369 -5.85 4.70 -14.13
CA LEU A 369 -6.30 4.87 -15.53
C LEU A 369 -7.82 4.94 -15.61
N LEU A 370 -8.49 4.00 -14.94
CA LEU A 370 -9.94 3.94 -14.95
C LEU A 370 -10.55 5.18 -14.27
N ALA A 371 -9.98 5.59 -13.15
CA ALA A 371 -10.42 6.77 -12.41
C ALA A 371 -10.25 8.05 -13.22
N GLY A 372 -9.06 8.27 -13.81
CA GLY A 372 -8.78 9.45 -14.62
C GLY A 372 -9.64 9.51 -15.88
N ALA A 373 -9.77 8.39 -16.60
CA ALA A 373 -10.59 8.31 -17.80
C ALA A 373 -12.08 8.55 -17.52
N LEU A 374 -12.65 7.89 -16.50
CA LEU A 374 -14.05 8.09 -16.13
C LEU A 374 -14.34 9.52 -15.67
N TYR A 375 -13.42 10.10 -14.90
CA TYR A 375 -13.55 11.46 -14.38
C TYR A 375 -13.59 12.50 -15.50
N ALA A 376 -12.68 12.39 -16.48
CA ALA A 376 -12.54 13.35 -17.56
C ALA A 376 -13.54 13.14 -18.71
N VAL A 377 -13.84 11.86 -19.07
CA VAL A 377 -14.61 11.55 -20.29
C VAL A 377 -16.10 11.39 -20.01
N VAL A 378 -16.47 10.82 -18.84
CA VAL A 378 -17.88 10.51 -18.52
C VAL A 378 -18.48 11.59 -17.63
N SER A 379 -17.98 11.73 -16.41
CA SER A 379 -18.32 12.81 -15.47
C SER A 379 -17.42 12.74 -14.25
N HIS A 380 -17.29 13.85 -13.51
CA HIS A 380 -16.53 13.89 -12.25
C HIS A 380 -17.08 12.91 -11.20
N ALA A 381 -18.36 12.57 -11.23
CA ALA A 381 -18.98 11.59 -10.33
C ALA A 381 -18.78 10.13 -10.77
N ALA A 382 -18.48 9.86 -12.05
CA ALA A 382 -18.49 8.51 -12.61
C ALA A 382 -17.56 7.52 -11.89
N PRO A 383 -16.30 7.84 -11.52
CA PRO A 383 -15.45 6.91 -10.80
C PRO A 383 -16.01 6.54 -9.42
N TYR A 384 -16.65 7.48 -8.74
CA TYR A 384 -17.24 7.25 -7.40
C TYR A 384 -18.53 6.44 -7.49
N CYS A 385 -19.38 6.69 -8.50
CA CYS A 385 -20.57 5.88 -8.78
C CYS A 385 -20.20 4.44 -9.14
N LEU A 386 -19.22 4.25 -10.02
CA LEU A 386 -18.73 2.90 -10.34
C LEU A 386 -18.14 2.22 -9.10
N GLY A 387 -17.37 2.95 -8.30
CA GLY A 387 -16.81 2.45 -7.06
C GLY A 387 -17.89 1.99 -6.08
N ALA A 388 -18.92 2.79 -5.86
CA ALA A 388 -20.06 2.42 -5.01
C ALA A 388 -20.80 1.17 -5.53
N LEU A 389 -21.00 1.07 -6.85
CA LEU A 389 -21.58 -0.13 -7.47
C LEU A 389 -20.74 -1.38 -7.25
N LEU A 390 -19.41 -1.27 -7.44
CA LEU A 390 -18.48 -2.38 -7.21
C LEU A 390 -18.47 -2.81 -5.74
N MET A 391 -18.63 -1.87 -4.79
CA MET A 391 -18.79 -2.20 -3.37
C MET A 391 -20.05 -2.99 -3.10
N VAL A 392 -21.18 -2.68 -3.75
CA VAL A 392 -22.40 -3.49 -3.64
C VAL A 392 -22.15 -4.92 -4.17
N VAL A 393 -21.46 -5.04 -5.30
CA VAL A 393 -21.08 -6.35 -5.85
C VAL A 393 -20.15 -7.10 -4.88
N ALA A 394 -19.15 -6.40 -4.30
CA ALA A 394 -18.25 -6.97 -3.31
C ALA A 394 -19.01 -7.50 -2.08
N ALA A 395 -19.99 -6.73 -1.57
CA ALA A 395 -20.82 -7.16 -0.44
C ALA A 395 -21.57 -8.47 -0.75
N VAL A 396 -22.14 -8.59 -1.96
CA VAL A 396 -22.84 -9.82 -2.39
C VAL A 396 -21.86 -10.99 -2.53
N VAL A 397 -20.69 -10.77 -3.13
CA VAL A 397 -19.65 -11.80 -3.28
C VAL A 397 -19.19 -12.30 -1.92
N ILE A 398 -18.87 -11.41 -1.00
CA ILE A 398 -18.39 -11.74 0.35
C ILE A 398 -19.51 -12.40 1.18
N ALA A 399 -20.75 -11.93 1.07
CA ALA A 399 -21.89 -12.57 1.76
C ALA A 399 -22.06 -14.04 1.33
N ARG A 400 -21.71 -14.39 0.08
CA ARG A 400 -21.79 -15.75 -0.47
C ARG A 400 -20.46 -16.53 -0.38
N ALA A 401 -19.35 -15.89 -0.05
CA ALA A 401 -18.04 -16.53 0.08
C ALA A 401 -18.06 -17.55 1.23
N ARG A 402 -17.28 -18.62 1.09
CA ARG A 402 -17.09 -19.59 2.16
C ARG A 402 -15.99 -19.08 3.08
N PHE A 403 -16.35 -18.87 4.34
CA PHE A 403 -15.39 -18.58 5.40
C PHE A 403 -15.06 -19.89 6.10
N THR A 404 -13.79 -20.15 6.31
CA THR A 404 -13.38 -21.29 7.13
C THR A 404 -13.58 -20.89 8.58
N ASP A 405 -14.53 -21.55 9.29
CA ASP A 405 -14.71 -21.32 10.72
C ASP A 405 -13.42 -21.75 11.43
N ALA A 406 -12.67 -20.81 11.98
CA ALA A 406 -11.46 -21.07 12.77
C ALA A 406 -11.72 -22.03 13.95
N ALA A 407 -12.98 -22.15 14.39
CA ALA A 407 -13.43 -23.11 15.41
C ALA A 407 -13.40 -24.58 14.94
N ARG A 408 -13.26 -24.85 13.64
CA ARG A 408 -13.23 -26.20 13.07
C ARG A 408 -11.83 -26.74 12.76
N LEU A 409 -10.79 -25.92 12.89
CA LEU A 409 -9.43 -26.44 12.85
C LEU A 409 -9.19 -27.25 14.13
N PRO A 410 -8.74 -28.52 14.09
CA PRO A 410 -8.35 -29.24 15.28
C PRO A 410 -7.31 -28.39 16.01
N ARG A 411 -7.59 -27.95 17.23
CA ARG A 411 -6.55 -27.36 18.08
C ARG A 411 -5.42 -28.38 18.10
N ALA A 412 -4.24 -27.99 17.63
CA ALA A 412 -3.05 -28.79 17.78
C ALA A 412 -3.01 -29.26 19.23
N ALA A 413 -2.98 -30.59 19.46
CA ALA A 413 -2.97 -31.16 20.79
C ALA A 413 -1.85 -30.49 21.59
N SER A 414 -2.20 -29.91 22.71
CA SER A 414 -1.19 -29.31 23.60
C SER A 414 -0.17 -30.37 23.96
N PRO A 415 1.14 -30.05 23.97
CA PRO A 415 2.21 -31.03 24.28
C PRO A 415 2.06 -31.68 25.66
N SER A 416 1.18 -31.20 26.54
CA SER A 416 0.95 -31.74 27.89
C SER A 416 0.18 -33.05 27.96
N ALA A 417 -0.30 -33.62 26.84
CA ALA A 417 -1.04 -34.90 26.86
C ALA A 417 -0.11 -36.13 26.57
N VAL A 418 1.12 -35.89 26.13
CA VAL A 418 2.08 -36.99 25.82
C VAL A 418 2.93 -37.35 27.06
N ASP A 419 3.15 -36.42 27.97
CA ASP A 419 3.97 -36.67 29.18
C ASP A 419 3.17 -37.26 30.35
N ALA A 420 1.88 -37.47 30.23
CA ALA A 420 1.04 -38.10 31.28
C ALA A 420 0.80 -39.62 31.06
N ALA A 421 1.36 -40.18 29.99
CA ALA A 421 1.20 -41.62 29.63
C ALA A 421 2.53 -42.39 29.50
N ALA A 422 3.64 -41.83 30.06
CA ALA A 422 4.94 -42.55 30.16
C ALA A 422 5.32 -42.82 31.61
#